data_7e5a2106d415d4b813dbe84f21ba391b
#
_entry.id   7e5a2106d415d4b813dbe84f21ba391b
#
_cell.length_a   1.000
_cell.length_b   1.000
_cell.length_c   1.000
_cell.angle_alpha   90.00
_cell.angle_beta   90.00
_cell.angle_gamma   90.00
#
_symmetry.space_group_name_H-M   'P 1'
#
loop_
_entity.id
_entity.type
_entity.pdbx_description
1 polymer ?
#
loop_
_entity_poly.entity_id
_entity_poly.type
_entity_poly.pdbx_seq_one_letter_code
_entity_poly.pdbx_strand_id
1 'polypeptide(L)'
;MLTCFLPPTSGAATVAGFDVLEQPLEVKKRIGYLPEAPPLYPEMETADYLTFVGKLKGLAGAELSRRVDYVCERCAIADVKSRLLGKLSKGYRQRVGLAQAIIHNPDVVILDEPTAGLDPKQINETRDLIRGLAGDHTIILSTHILPEVEQTCEQVIIINQGKLVATDSVRNLQNRARGAESVLVEVVGRNGNLESAAVQRRLEQVAGVNRVVVKVSLDNRKTFEVESRKGFVRGDLARAVVEAGWDLNELRPTAVSLEEIFLQLTGPETAAPKEHVTVGGKE
;
A
#
# COMPACT_ATOMS: atom_id res chain seq x y z
N MET A 1 -8.05 12.49 -13.92
CA MET A 1 -8.37 13.90 -13.63
C MET A 1 -7.14 14.65 -13.10
N LEU A 2 -6.51 14.27 -12.00
CA LEU A 2 -5.35 14.99 -11.42
C LEU A 2 -4.17 15.18 -12.39
N THR A 3 -3.98 14.26 -13.36
CA THR A 3 -2.95 14.35 -14.41
C THR A 3 -3.37 15.26 -15.57
N CYS A 4 -4.56 15.89 -15.52
CA CYS A 4 -5.16 16.66 -16.59
C CYS A 4 -5.33 15.87 -17.92
N PHE A 5 -5.44 14.54 -17.84
CA PHE A 5 -5.69 13.68 -19.02
C PHE A 5 -7.19 13.66 -19.39
N LEU A 6 -8.05 13.58 -18.37
CA LEU A 6 -9.49 13.64 -18.51
C LEU A 6 -10.04 14.79 -17.67
N PRO A 7 -10.93 15.63 -18.18
CA PRO A 7 -11.58 16.66 -17.39
C PRO A 7 -12.60 16.03 -16.41
N PRO A 8 -12.87 16.64 -15.25
CA PRO A 8 -13.99 16.27 -14.39
C PRO A 8 -15.32 16.67 -15.09
N THR A 9 -16.36 15.86 -14.94
CA THR A 9 -17.71 16.19 -15.42
C THR A 9 -18.34 17.30 -14.57
N SER A 10 -18.01 17.33 -13.28
CA SER A 10 -18.46 18.36 -12.32
C SER A 10 -17.50 18.41 -11.13
N GLY A 11 -17.61 19.45 -10.32
CA GLY A 11 -16.71 19.70 -9.20
C GLY A 11 -15.39 20.33 -9.64
N ALA A 12 -14.48 20.55 -8.69
CA ALA A 12 -13.18 21.15 -8.90
C ALA A 12 -12.09 20.30 -8.26
N ALA A 13 -10.88 20.36 -8.82
CA ALA A 13 -9.69 19.75 -8.24
C ALA A 13 -8.50 20.67 -8.43
N THR A 14 -7.65 20.77 -7.40
CA THR A 14 -6.42 21.56 -7.44
C THR A 14 -5.20 20.69 -7.14
N VAL A 15 -4.10 20.95 -7.83
CA VAL A 15 -2.80 20.30 -7.59
C VAL A 15 -1.75 21.40 -7.40
N ALA A 16 -1.04 21.36 -6.28
CA ALA A 16 -0.05 22.39 -5.93
C ALA A 16 -0.58 23.83 -6.04
N GLY A 17 -1.88 24.03 -5.71
CA GLY A 17 -2.54 25.34 -5.75
C GLY A 17 -3.10 25.75 -7.12
N PHE A 18 -2.98 24.93 -8.17
CA PHE A 18 -3.46 25.22 -9.52
C PHE A 18 -4.68 24.34 -9.87
N ASP A 19 -5.71 24.95 -10.45
CA ASP A 19 -6.90 24.24 -10.91
C ASP A 19 -6.61 23.36 -12.13
N VAL A 20 -7.10 22.12 -12.12
CA VAL A 20 -6.81 21.13 -13.18
C VAL A 20 -7.48 21.44 -14.52
N LEU A 21 -8.55 22.25 -14.53
CA LEU A 21 -9.27 22.68 -15.73
C LEU A 21 -8.76 24.03 -16.26
N GLU A 22 -8.62 25.01 -15.36
CA GLU A 22 -8.29 26.37 -15.74
C GLU A 22 -6.79 26.54 -16.01
N GLN A 23 -5.92 25.81 -15.28
CA GLN A 23 -4.47 25.95 -15.33
C GLN A 23 -3.74 24.60 -15.58
N PRO A 24 -4.15 23.79 -16.57
CA PRO A 24 -3.63 22.44 -16.76
C PRO A 24 -2.12 22.40 -17.07
N LEU A 25 -1.58 23.44 -17.70
CA LEU A 25 -0.14 23.52 -17.98
C LEU A 25 0.68 23.73 -16.71
N GLU A 26 0.20 24.56 -15.79
CA GLU A 26 0.87 24.77 -14.51
C GLU A 26 0.82 23.51 -13.63
N VAL A 27 -0.33 22.83 -13.64
CA VAL A 27 -0.46 21.49 -12.99
C VAL A 27 0.55 20.50 -13.57
N LYS A 28 0.63 20.38 -14.93
CA LYS A 28 1.56 19.44 -15.60
C LYS A 28 3.03 19.73 -15.35
N LYS A 29 3.41 20.97 -15.06
CA LYS A 29 4.78 21.32 -14.66
C LYS A 29 5.12 20.82 -13.25
N ARG A 30 4.11 20.66 -12.39
CA ARG A 30 4.27 20.29 -10.98
C ARG A 30 3.97 18.82 -10.68
N ILE A 31 3.57 18.07 -11.72
CA ILE A 31 3.27 16.66 -11.61
C ILE A 31 4.32 15.82 -12.34
N GLY A 32 4.84 14.81 -11.64
CA GLY A 32 5.45 13.63 -12.25
C GLY A 32 4.40 12.53 -12.38
N TYR A 33 4.34 11.85 -13.51
CA TYR A 33 3.38 10.78 -13.73
C TYR A 33 4.06 9.53 -14.30
N LEU A 34 3.83 8.41 -13.64
CA LEU A 34 4.20 7.09 -14.10
C LEU A 34 2.91 6.28 -14.30
N PRO A 35 2.47 6.04 -15.54
CA PRO A 35 1.39 5.11 -15.82
C PRO A 35 1.83 3.67 -15.64
N GLU A 36 0.89 2.72 -15.52
CA GLU A 36 1.15 1.27 -15.41
C GLU A 36 2.12 0.76 -16.50
N ALA A 37 1.92 1.19 -17.75
CA ALA A 37 2.82 0.94 -18.86
C ALA A 37 3.53 2.24 -19.26
N PRO A 38 4.80 2.46 -18.86
CA PRO A 38 5.53 3.68 -19.22
C PRO A 38 5.67 3.83 -20.73
N PRO A 39 5.34 5.01 -21.32
CA PRO A 39 5.43 5.27 -22.76
C PRO A 39 6.89 5.53 -23.17
N LEU A 40 7.72 4.50 -23.15
CA LEU A 40 9.12 4.58 -23.49
C LEU A 40 9.32 4.42 -25.00
N TYR A 41 10.37 5.03 -25.55
CA TYR A 41 10.80 4.87 -26.95
C TYR A 41 11.87 3.74 -27.04
N PRO A 42 11.48 2.52 -27.48
CA PRO A 42 12.35 1.34 -27.43
C PRO A 42 13.71 1.47 -28.16
N GLU A 43 13.74 2.33 -29.18
CA GLU A 43 14.89 2.63 -30.02
C GLU A 43 15.86 3.68 -29.44
N MET A 44 15.47 4.35 -28.36
CA MET A 44 16.34 5.32 -27.69
C MET A 44 17.20 4.66 -26.60
N GLU A 45 18.39 5.19 -26.39
CA GLU A 45 19.17 4.89 -25.19
C GLU A 45 18.54 5.55 -23.94
N THR A 46 18.77 4.96 -22.79
CA THR A 46 18.17 5.43 -21.52
C THR A 46 18.50 6.90 -21.22
N ALA A 47 19.78 7.29 -21.39
CA ALA A 47 20.21 8.67 -21.12
C ALA A 47 19.62 9.66 -22.14
N ASP A 48 19.53 9.27 -23.42
CA ASP A 48 18.95 10.11 -24.47
C ASP A 48 17.46 10.34 -24.26
N TYR A 49 16.73 9.28 -23.87
CA TYR A 49 15.32 9.39 -23.51
C TYR A 49 15.10 10.34 -22.32
N LEU A 50 15.88 10.19 -21.25
CA LEU A 50 15.78 11.06 -20.08
C LEU A 50 16.15 12.52 -20.43
N THR A 51 17.16 12.70 -21.27
CA THR A 51 17.54 14.03 -21.80
C THR A 51 16.39 14.65 -22.61
N PHE A 52 15.74 13.85 -23.48
CA PHE A 52 14.58 14.28 -24.25
C PHE A 52 13.41 14.71 -23.34
N VAL A 53 13.06 13.86 -22.37
CA VAL A 53 11.98 14.18 -21.41
C VAL A 53 12.31 15.42 -20.59
N GLY A 54 13.56 15.56 -20.10
CA GLY A 54 14.00 16.72 -19.36
C GLY A 54 13.84 18.03 -20.15
N LYS A 55 14.20 18.00 -21.45
CA LYS A 55 13.97 19.14 -22.36
C LYS A 55 12.48 19.47 -22.52
N LEU A 56 11.62 18.46 -22.68
CA LEU A 56 10.17 18.66 -22.75
C LEU A 56 9.60 19.28 -21.45
N LYS A 57 10.24 18.99 -20.31
CA LYS A 57 9.88 19.58 -19.01
C LYS A 57 10.55 20.95 -18.74
N GLY A 58 11.27 21.51 -19.73
CA GLY A 58 11.87 22.84 -19.68
C GLY A 58 13.27 22.91 -19.11
N LEU A 59 13.92 21.76 -18.84
CA LEU A 59 15.30 21.72 -18.37
C LEU A 59 16.28 21.96 -19.54
N ALA A 60 17.39 22.67 -19.30
CA ALA A 60 18.38 22.98 -20.31
C ALA A 60 19.82 23.03 -19.74
N GLY A 61 20.81 22.95 -20.63
CA GLY A 61 22.22 23.14 -20.29
C GLY A 61 22.74 22.25 -19.17
N ALA A 62 23.53 22.80 -18.29
CA ALA A 62 24.16 22.08 -17.18
C ALA A 62 23.16 21.54 -16.14
N GLU A 63 22.00 22.17 -16.01
CA GLU A 63 20.94 21.70 -15.13
C GLU A 63 20.34 20.39 -15.63
N LEU A 64 20.05 20.31 -16.92
CA LEU A 64 19.55 19.09 -17.54
C LEU A 64 20.51 17.91 -17.32
N SER A 65 21.81 18.12 -17.57
CA SER A 65 22.81 17.06 -17.37
C SER A 65 22.84 16.59 -15.90
N ARG A 66 22.87 17.51 -14.96
CA ARG A 66 22.85 17.18 -13.54
C ARG A 66 21.59 16.43 -13.13
N ARG A 67 20.42 16.81 -13.68
CA ARG A 67 19.15 16.13 -13.37
C ARG A 67 19.09 14.73 -13.96
N VAL A 68 19.62 14.52 -15.18
CA VAL A 68 19.73 13.17 -15.78
C VAL A 68 20.61 12.28 -14.91
N ASP A 69 21.78 12.76 -14.50
CA ASP A 69 22.68 11.98 -13.63
C ASP A 69 22.01 11.65 -12.30
N TYR A 70 21.41 12.64 -11.65
CA TYR A 70 20.69 12.48 -10.38
C TYR A 70 19.60 11.41 -10.46
N VAL A 71 18.71 11.47 -11.46
CA VAL A 71 17.62 10.49 -11.55
C VAL A 71 18.12 9.10 -11.93
N CYS A 72 19.21 8.99 -12.69
CA CYS A 72 19.83 7.71 -12.98
C CYS A 72 20.39 7.03 -11.72
N GLU A 73 21.02 7.78 -10.83
CA GLU A 73 21.49 7.28 -9.55
C GLU A 73 20.33 6.97 -8.62
N ARG A 74 19.39 7.91 -8.49
CA ARG A 74 18.24 7.81 -7.59
C ARG A 74 17.33 6.63 -7.91
N CYS A 75 17.16 6.31 -9.19
CA CYS A 75 16.32 5.18 -9.63
C CYS A 75 17.12 3.89 -9.89
N ALA A 76 18.42 3.86 -9.53
CA ALA A 76 19.31 2.70 -9.71
C ALA A 76 19.30 2.17 -11.15
N ILE A 77 19.54 3.09 -12.14
CA ILE A 77 19.63 2.80 -13.58
C ILE A 77 20.91 3.35 -14.20
N ALA A 78 21.90 3.73 -13.38
CA ALA A 78 23.17 4.28 -13.85
C ALA A 78 23.97 3.29 -14.73
N ASP A 79 23.85 1.99 -14.46
CA ASP A 79 24.50 0.89 -15.18
C ASP A 79 23.91 0.62 -16.58
N VAL A 80 22.73 1.19 -16.87
CA VAL A 80 22.03 0.99 -18.16
C VAL A 80 21.85 2.28 -18.97
N LYS A 81 22.58 3.37 -18.63
CA LYS A 81 22.48 4.67 -19.32
C LYS A 81 22.62 4.58 -20.83
N SER A 82 23.56 3.77 -21.33
CA SER A 82 23.85 3.57 -22.76
C SER A 82 23.13 2.37 -23.37
N ARG A 83 22.18 1.77 -22.67
CA ARG A 83 21.39 0.66 -23.21
C ARG A 83 20.10 1.17 -23.85
N LEU A 84 19.72 0.52 -24.96
CA LEU A 84 18.42 0.75 -25.61
C LEU A 84 17.28 0.32 -24.66
N LEU A 85 16.25 1.15 -24.54
CA LEU A 85 15.09 0.93 -23.69
C LEU A 85 14.34 -0.36 -24.04
N GLY A 86 14.27 -0.71 -25.32
CA GLY A 86 13.66 -1.95 -25.80
C GLY A 86 14.37 -3.23 -25.35
N LYS A 87 15.65 -3.14 -24.95
CA LYS A 87 16.45 -4.28 -24.45
C LYS A 87 16.48 -4.39 -22.93
N LEU A 88 15.79 -3.51 -22.22
CA LEU A 88 15.72 -3.53 -20.78
C LEU A 88 14.65 -4.53 -20.28
N SER A 89 14.90 -5.12 -19.10
CA SER A 89 13.88 -5.89 -18.39
C SER A 89 12.69 -5.01 -18.01
N LYS A 90 11.55 -5.61 -17.66
CA LYS A 90 10.36 -4.87 -17.22
C LYS A 90 10.69 -3.99 -16.01
N GLY A 91 11.44 -4.50 -15.02
CA GLY A 91 11.82 -3.73 -13.83
C GLY A 91 12.71 -2.53 -14.15
N TYR A 92 13.67 -2.68 -15.05
CA TYR A 92 14.47 -1.54 -15.51
C TYR A 92 13.63 -0.50 -16.26
N ARG A 93 12.70 -0.93 -17.13
CA ARG A 93 11.78 0.00 -17.81
C ARG A 93 10.90 0.76 -16.81
N GLN A 94 10.43 0.09 -15.76
CA GLN A 94 9.66 0.74 -14.69
C GLN A 94 10.50 1.79 -13.94
N ARG A 95 11.75 1.49 -13.62
CA ARG A 95 12.69 2.45 -12.99
C ARG A 95 13.00 3.64 -13.91
N VAL A 96 13.13 3.43 -15.21
CA VAL A 96 13.27 4.53 -16.19
C VAL A 96 11.98 5.36 -16.23
N GLY A 97 10.81 4.73 -16.17
CA GLY A 97 9.52 5.41 -16.05
C GLY A 97 9.41 6.25 -14.77
N LEU A 98 9.93 5.76 -13.65
CA LEU A 98 10.02 6.53 -12.40
C LEU A 98 11.01 7.70 -12.54
N ALA A 99 12.17 7.47 -13.13
CA ALA A 99 13.18 8.50 -13.37
C ALA A 99 12.63 9.66 -14.23
N GLN A 100 11.88 9.34 -15.31
CA GLN A 100 11.24 10.36 -16.14
C GLN A 100 10.17 11.13 -15.38
N ALA A 101 9.45 10.50 -14.45
CA ALA A 101 8.43 11.18 -13.65
C ALA A 101 9.05 12.23 -12.71
N ILE A 102 10.25 12.00 -12.17
CA ILE A 102 10.89 12.89 -11.19
C ILE A 102 11.98 13.80 -11.77
N ILE A 103 12.28 13.74 -13.08
CA ILE A 103 13.42 14.43 -13.68
C ILE A 103 13.37 15.95 -13.48
N HIS A 104 12.19 16.56 -13.53
CA HIS A 104 11.96 17.99 -13.39
C HIS A 104 11.66 18.44 -11.95
N ASN A 105 11.87 17.55 -10.96
CA ASN A 105 11.64 17.81 -9.53
C ASN A 105 10.21 18.29 -9.22
N PRO A 106 9.17 17.50 -9.55
CA PRO A 106 7.78 17.91 -9.37
C PRO A 106 7.38 17.97 -7.89
N ASP A 107 6.36 18.78 -7.55
CA ASP A 107 5.80 18.83 -6.19
C ASP A 107 5.02 17.53 -5.86
N VAL A 108 4.36 16.94 -6.88
CA VAL A 108 3.52 15.75 -6.74
C VAL A 108 3.94 14.67 -7.73
N VAL A 109 4.09 13.44 -7.26
CA VAL A 109 4.37 12.26 -8.11
C VAL A 109 3.18 11.31 -8.04
N ILE A 110 2.59 11.02 -9.19
CA ILE A 110 1.46 10.09 -9.32
C ILE A 110 1.98 8.81 -9.97
N LEU A 111 1.84 7.70 -9.26
CA LEU A 111 2.32 6.38 -9.65
C LEU A 111 1.12 5.44 -9.81
N ASP A 112 0.92 4.94 -11.01
CA ASP A 112 -0.18 4.03 -11.33
C ASP A 112 0.35 2.62 -11.48
N GLU A 113 -0.02 1.74 -10.55
CA GLU A 113 0.41 0.33 -10.48
C GLU A 113 1.93 0.14 -10.69
N PRO A 114 2.81 0.86 -9.95
CA PRO A 114 4.25 0.91 -10.26
C PRO A 114 4.97 -0.43 -10.12
N THR A 115 4.38 -1.41 -9.47
CA THR A 115 4.94 -2.74 -9.21
C THR A 115 4.29 -3.85 -10.03
N ALA A 116 3.30 -3.51 -10.87
CA ALA A 116 2.52 -4.49 -11.64
C ALA A 116 3.39 -5.39 -12.51
N GLY A 117 3.31 -6.72 -12.25
CA GLY A 117 4.02 -7.76 -13.02
C GLY A 117 5.54 -7.75 -12.85
N LEU A 118 6.05 -7.21 -11.75
CA LEU A 118 7.42 -7.37 -11.30
C LEU A 118 7.55 -8.64 -10.43
N ASP A 119 8.76 -9.19 -10.35
CA ASP A 119 9.05 -10.26 -9.39
C ASP A 119 9.18 -9.72 -7.95
N PRO A 120 9.09 -10.58 -6.90
CA PRO A 120 9.11 -10.13 -5.51
C PRO A 120 10.34 -9.30 -5.12
N LYS A 121 11.50 -9.57 -5.70
CA LYS A 121 12.72 -8.80 -5.43
C LYS A 121 12.59 -7.39 -6.02
N GLN A 122 12.16 -7.28 -7.28
CA GLN A 122 11.95 -6.01 -7.96
C GLN A 122 10.84 -5.18 -7.31
N ILE A 123 9.78 -5.81 -6.79
CA ILE A 123 8.73 -5.14 -6.00
C ILE A 123 9.34 -4.45 -4.78
N ASN A 124 10.16 -5.18 -3.99
CA ASN A 124 10.82 -4.61 -2.81
C ASN A 124 11.74 -3.44 -3.19
N GLU A 125 12.57 -3.60 -4.22
CA GLU A 125 13.48 -2.56 -4.70
C GLU A 125 12.72 -1.31 -5.18
N THR A 126 11.64 -1.48 -5.94
CA THR A 126 10.81 -0.36 -6.43
C THR A 126 10.11 0.36 -5.27
N ARG A 127 9.62 -0.38 -4.29
CA ARG A 127 9.00 0.17 -3.08
C ARG A 127 9.99 1.00 -2.27
N ASP A 128 11.23 0.51 -2.09
CA ASP A 128 12.27 1.26 -1.38
C ASP A 128 12.66 2.54 -2.12
N LEU A 129 12.69 2.52 -3.45
CA LEU A 129 12.86 3.73 -4.26
C LEU A 129 11.72 4.73 -4.03
N ILE A 130 10.45 4.27 -4.09
CA ILE A 130 9.28 5.14 -3.86
C ILE A 130 9.32 5.75 -2.47
N ARG A 131 9.59 4.97 -1.43
CA ARG A 131 9.75 5.49 -0.06
C ARG A 131 10.85 6.54 0.05
N GLY A 132 11.96 6.29 -0.62
CA GLY A 132 13.06 7.26 -0.65
C GLY A 132 12.69 8.60 -1.29
N LEU A 133 11.67 8.67 -2.14
CA LEU A 133 11.18 9.90 -2.77
C LEU A 133 10.19 10.67 -1.89
N ALA A 134 9.56 10.03 -0.91
CA ALA A 134 8.50 10.63 -0.07
C ALA A 134 8.97 11.82 0.79
N GLY A 135 10.29 11.99 1.02
CA GLY A 135 10.82 13.15 1.70
C GLY A 135 10.84 14.43 0.85
N ASP A 136 10.93 14.28 -0.46
CA ASP A 136 11.10 15.37 -1.41
C ASP A 136 9.81 15.70 -2.18
N HIS A 137 8.87 14.74 -2.26
CA HIS A 137 7.66 14.82 -3.08
C HIS A 137 6.42 14.35 -2.33
N THR A 138 5.26 14.91 -2.65
CA THR A 138 3.97 14.29 -2.29
C THR A 138 3.69 13.15 -3.28
N ILE A 139 3.56 11.92 -2.77
CA ILE A 139 3.35 10.74 -3.62
C ILE A 139 1.91 10.28 -3.54
N ILE A 140 1.27 10.11 -4.69
CA ILE A 140 -0.03 9.44 -4.84
C ILE A 140 0.22 8.11 -5.55
N LEU A 141 -0.05 7.01 -4.86
CA LEU A 141 0.12 5.65 -5.35
C LEU A 141 -1.24 5.02 -5.58
N SER A 142 -1.55 4.60 -6.81
CA SER A 142 -2.67 3.71 -7.08
C SER A 142 -2.18 2.27 -7.16
N THR A 143 -2.84 1.37 -6.44
CA THR A 143 -2.57 -0.07 -6.51
C THR A 143 -3.77 -0.87 -6.00
N HIS A 144 -3.90 -2.08 -6.48
CA HIS A 144 -4.85 -3.08 -5.98
C HIS A 144 -4.20 -4.08 -5.01
N ILE A 145 -2.89 -3.96 -4.75
CA ILE A 145 -2.11 -4.86 -3.89
C ILE A 145 -2.06 -4.28 -2.48
N LEU A 146 -3.03 -4.64 -1.64
CA LEU A 146 -3.20 -4.08 -0.30
C LEU A 146 -2.00 -4.28 0.64
N PRO A 147 -1.26 -5.41 0.64
CA PRO A 147 -0.01 -5.54 1.38
C PRO A 147 1.08 -4.51 1.01
N GLU A 148 1.09 -4.01 -0.23
CA GLU A 148 2.02 -2.94 -0.63
C GLU A 148 1.61 -1.59 -0.02
N VAL A 149 0.30 -1.32 0.02
CA VAL A 149 -0.25 -0.13 0.67
C VAL A 149 0.14 -0.09 2.15
N GLU A 150 -0.04 -1.20 2.88
CA GLU A 150 0.32 -1.31 4.30
C GLU A 150 1.78 -0.99 4.58
N GLN A 151 2.66 -1.33 3.65
CA GLN A 151 4.09 -1.17 3.81
C GLN A 151 4.63 0.16 3.28
N THR A 152 3.90 0.87 2.41
CA THR A 152 4.43 2.02 1.67
C THR A 152 3.70 3.30 1.99
N CYS A 153 2.40 3.24 2.29
CA CYS A 153 1.54 4.42 2.43
C CYS A 153 1.26 4.77 3.90
N GLU A 154 1.27 6.06 4.22
CA GLU A 154 0.82 6.56 5.52
C GLU A 154 -0.69 6.77 5.56
N GLN A 155 -1.25 7.26 4.46
CA GLN A 155 -2.68 7.55 4.27
C GLN A 155 -3.25 6.66 3.18
N VAL A 156 -4.47 6.22 3.36
CA VAL A 156 -5.19 5.37 2.41
C VAL A 156 -6.54 5.99 2.07
N ILE A 157 -6.85 5.99 0.78
CA ILE A 157 -8.14 6.39 0.25
C ILE A 157 -8.76 5.15 -0.41
N ILE A 158 -9.89 4.67 0.11
CA ILE A 158 -10.61 3.53 -0.45
C ILE A 158 -11.75 4.04 -1.31
N ILE A 159 -11.73 3.66 -2.58
CA ILE A 159 -12.79 4.01 -3.56
C ILE A 159 -13.48 2.72 -4.00
N ASN A 160 -14.80 2.70 -3.94
CA ASN A 160 -15.63 1.60 -4.44
C ASN A 160 -16.79 2.15 -5.27
N GLN A 161 -17.00 1.61 -6.47
CA GLN A 161 -18.05 2.04 -7.42
C GLN A 161 -18.06 3.56 -7.66
N GLY A 162 -16.87 4.17 -7.76
CA GLY A 162 -16.70 5.61 -8.00
C GLY A 162 -16.99 6.50 -6.78
N LYS A 163 -17.22 5.92 -5.61
CA LYS A 163 -17.49 6.65 -4.35
C LYS A 163 -16.34 6.49 -3.38
N LEU A 164 -16.04 7.57 -2.66
CA LEU A 164 -15.12 7.55 -1.53
C LEU A 164 -15.78 6.78 -0.36
N VAL A 165 -15.18 5.65 0.03
CA VAL A 165 -15.69 4.78 1.11
C VAL A 165 -14.98 5.09 2.43
N ALA A 166 -13.66 5.27 2.40
CA ALA A 166 -12.88 5.61 3.59
C ALA A 166 -11.64 6.43 3.22
N THR A 167 -11.23 7.30 4.13
CA THR A 167 -9.96 8.02 4.10
C THR A 167 -9.40 8.06 5.51
N ASP A 168 -8.27 7.40 5.74
CA ASP A 168 -7.59 7.42 7.04
C ASP A 168 -6.16 6.87 6.92
N SER A 169 -5.38 6.93 7.99
CA SER A 169 -4.13 6.18 8.07
C SER A 169 -4.38 4.68 8.12
N VAL A 170 -3.44 3.88 7.60
CA VAL A 170 -3.47 2.40 7.69
C VAL A 170 -3.75 1.96 9.13
N ARG A 171 -3.02 2.54 10.09
CA ARG A 171 -3.16 2.24 11.53
C ARG A 171 -4.56 2.53 12.05
N ASN A 172 -5.16 3.66 11.67
CA ASN A 172 -6.49 4.04 12.13
C ASN A 172 -7.56 3.12 11.52
N LEU A 173 -7.45 2.79 10.23
CA LEU A 173 -8.35 1.83 9.58
C LEU A 173 -8.31 0.48 10.28
N GLN A 174 -7.10 -0.04 10.56
CA GLN A 174 -6.91 -1.28 11.31
C GLN A 174 -7.48 -1.19 12.72
N ASN A 175 -7.32 -0.07 13.42
CA ASN A 175 -7.85 0.13 14.78
C ASN A 175 -9.39 0.22 14.80
N ARG A 176 -10.01 0.85 13.78
CA ARG A 176 -11.48 0.93 13.66
C ARG A 176 -12.11 -0.42 13.33
N ALA A 177 -11.47 -1.20 12.47
CA ALA A 177 -11.89 -2.56 12.14
C ALA A 177 -11.75 -3.54 13.33
N ARG A 178 -10.92 -3.19 14.33
CA ARG A 178 -10.79 -3.91 15.61
C ARG A 178 -12.01 -3.66 16.51
N GLY A 179 -13.18 -4.11 16.08
CA GLY A 179 -14.35 -4.23 16.99
C GLY A 179 -14.13 -5.27 18.09
N ALA A 180 -13.30 -6.28 17.83
CA ALA A 180 -12.80 -7.30 18.73
C ALA A 180 -11.29 -7.40 18.59
N GLU A 181 -10.56 -7.58 19.70
CA GLU A 181 -9.13 -7.91 19.63
C GLU A 181 -8.99 -9.37 19.19
N SER A 182 -8.33 -9.61 18.05
CA SER A 182 -8.01 -10.96 17.61
C SER A 182 -6.59 -11.34 18.02
N VAL A 183 -6.46 -12.55 18.56
CA VAL A 183 -5.18 -13.12 19.02
C VAL A 183 -4.97 -14.47 18.35
N LEU A 184 -3.80 -14.67 17.75
CA LEU A 184 -3.38 -15.96 17.25
C LEU A 184 -2.76 -16.76 18.37
N VAL A 185 -3.27 -17.96 18.58
CA VAL A 185 -2.82 -18.91 19.62
C VAL A 185 -2.37 -20.19 18.94
N GLU A 186 -1.10 -20.52 19.05
CA GLU A 186 -0.57 -21.81 18.59
C GLU A 186 -0.32 -22.73 19.76
N VAL A 187 -0.96 -23.88 19.74
CA VAL A 187 -0.92 -24.90 20.79
C VAL A 187 -0.30 -26.17 20.27
N VAL A 188 0.56 -26.79 21.08
CA VAL A 188 1.20 -28.08 20.81
C VAL A 188 0.83 -29.09 21.89
N GLY A 189 0.45 -30.28 21.49
CA GLY A 189 0.14 -31.37 22.42
C GLY A 189 1.40 -32.04 22.96
N ARG A 190 1.49 -32.28 24.27
CA ARG A 190 2.63 -32.96 24.89
C ARG A 190 2.70 -34.44 24.54
N ASN A 191 1.58 -35.10 24.28
CA ASN A 191 1.47 -36.56 24.11
C ASN A 191 1.11 -37.01 22.68
N GLY A 192 1.49 -36.25 21.67
CA GLY A 192 1.46 -36.70 20.27
C GLY A 192 0.13 -36.55 19.54
N ASN A 193 -0.99 -36.40 20.21
CA ASN A 193 -2.29 -36.18 19.53
C ASN A 193 -3.06 -35.01 20.18
N LEU A 194 -3.25 -33.92 19.44
CA LEU A 194 -3.99 -32.75 19.88
C LEU A 194 -5.30 -32.65 19.13
N GLU A 195 -6.41 -32.84 19.82
CA GLU A 195 -7.73 -32.71 19.22
C GLU A 195 -8.14 -31.22 19.12
N SER A 196 -8.33 -30.71 17.89
CA SER A 196 -8.70 -29.31 17.65
C SER A 196 -9.97 -28.89 18.40
N ALA A 197 -10.97 -29.78 18.47
CA ALA A 197 -12.23 -29.49 19.15
C ALA A 197 -12.09 -29.36 20.68
N ALA A 198 -11.14 -30.05 21.29
CA ALA A 198 -10.86 -29.95 22.72
C ALA A 198 -10.21 -28.59 23.05
N VAL A 199 -9.22 -28.19 22.25
CA VAL A 199 -8.56 -26.89 22.39
C VAL A 199 -9.52 -25.75 22.15
N GLN A 200 -10.31 -25.80 21.07
CA GLN A 200 -11.31 -24.79 20.75
C GLN A 200 -12.28 -24.58 21.88
N ARG A 201 -12.89 -25.65 22.42
CA ARG A 201 -13.83 -25.58 23.57
C ARG A 201 -13.17 -24.96 24.81
N ARG A 202 -11.91 -25.27 25.09
CA ARG A 202 -11.20 -24.69 26.22
C ARG A 202 -10.96 -23.19 26.06
N LEU A 203 -10.57 -22.75 24.85
CA LEU A 203 -10.38 -21.35 24.55
C LEU A 203 -11.71 -20.55 24.58
N GLU A 204 -12.80 -21.13 24.10
CA GLU A 204 -14.14 -20.53 24.13
C GLU A 204 -14.68 -20.31 25.56
N GLN A 205 -14.21 -21.12 26.53
CA GLN A 205 -14.57 -20.98 27.95
C GLN A 205 -13.87 -19.82 28.65
N VAL A 206 -12.85 -19.22 28.05
CA VAL A 206 -12.13 -18.10 28.66
C VAL A 206 -13.01 -16.85 28.64
N ALA A 207 -13.15 -16.21 29.79
CA ALA A 207 -13.99 -15.03 29.93
C ALA A 207 -13.56 -13.90 28.98
N GLY A 208 -14.49 -13.38 28.20
CA GLY A 208 -14.21 -12.31 27.20
C GLY A 208 -13.89 -12.81 25.81
N VAL A 209 -13.76 -14.11 25.57
CA VAL A 209 -13.69 -14.68 24.22
C VAL A 209 -15.07 -14.67 23.58
N ASN A 210 -15.15 -14.16 22.35
CA ASN A 210 -16.39 -14.12 21.56
C ASN A 210 -16.46 -15.27 20.56
N ARG A 211 -15.32 -15.60 19.95
CA ARG A 211 -15.25 -16.60 18.88
C ARG A 211 -13.85 -17.20 18.81
N VAL A 212 -13.78 -18.49 18.45
CA VAL A 212 -12.53 -19.21 18.20
C VAL A 212 -12.61 -19.90 16.84
N VAL A 213 -11.64 -19.64 15.96
CA VAL A 213 -11.59 -20.21 14.61
C VAL A 213 -10.28 -20.98 14.45
N VAL A 214 -10.36 -22.21 13.94
CA VAL A 214 -9.18 -23.01 13.60
C VAL A 214 -8.59 -22.48 12.29
N LYS A 215 -7.32 -22.05 12.29
CA LYS A 215 -6.60 -21.58 11.08
C LYS A 215 -5.74 -22.66 10.47
N VAL A 216 -4.96 -23.36 11.30
CA VAL A 216 -4.07 -24.44 10.85
C VAL A 216 -4.24 -25.65 11.76
N SER A 217 -4.33 -26.82 11.18
CA SER A 217 -4.43 -28.08 11.91
C SER A 217 -3.42 -29.07 11.31
N LEU A 218 -2.25 -29.14 11.93
CA LEU A 218 -1.21 -30.13 11.68
C LEU A 218 -1.20 -31.10 12.87
N ASP A 219 -0.81 -32.34 12.68
CA ASP A 219 -0.96 -33.46 13.63
C ASP A 219 -0.95 -33.06 15.12
N ASN A 220 0.18 -32.59 15.62
CA ASN A 220 0.37 -32.20 17.02
C ASN A 220 0.39 -30.70 17.27
N ARG A 221 0.23 -29.87 16.22
CA ARG A 221 0.27 -28.41 16.26
C ARG A 221 -1.04 -27.84 15.70
N LYS A 222 -1.69 -27.00 16.47
CA LYS A 222 -2.96 -26.36 16.08
C LYS A 222 -2.87 -24.86 16.30
N THR A 223 -3.29 -24.10 15.30
CA THR A 223 -3.30 -22.64 15.35
C THR A 223 -4.74 -22.14 15.34
N PHE A 224 -5.10 -21.32 16.31
CA PHE A 224 -6.42 -20.75 16.48
C PHE A 224 -6.34 -19.23 16.39
N GLU A 225 -7.35 -18.63 15.76
CA GLU A 225 -7.64 -17.22 15.91
C GLU A 225 -8.75 -17.06 16.94
N VAL A 226 -8.48 -16.28 17.98
CA VAL A 226 -9.38 -16.02 19.10
C VAL A 226 -9.79 -14.56 19.05
N GLU A 227 -11.07 -14.31 18.80
CA GLU A 227 -11.67 -12.98 18.88
C GLU A 227 -12.16 -12.73 20.31
N SER A 228 -11.81 -11.58 20.86
CA SER A 228 -12.13 -11.20 22.23
C SER A 228 -12.66 -9.76 22.32
N ARG A 229 -13.35 -9.44 23.42
CA ARG A 229 -13.78 -8.07 23.71
C ARG A 229 -12.59 -7.17 24.00
N LYS A 230 -12.74 -5.86 23.72
CA LYS A 230 -11.70 -4.86 23.97
C LYS A 230 -11.23 -4.88 25.43
N GLY A 231 -9.91 -4.87 25.63
CA GLY A 231 -9.31 -4.94 26.98
C GLY A 231 -9.09 -6.36 27.51
N PHE A 232 -9.17 -7.36 26.66
CA PHE A 232 -8.94 -8.76 27.01
C PHE A 232 -7.47 -9.02 27.39
N VAL A 233 -7.28 -9.78 28.45
CA VAL A 233 -5.94 -10.12 28.95
C VAL A 233 -5.47 -11.41 28.31
N ARG A 234 -4.48 -11.31 27.41
CA ARG A 234 -3.84 -12.48 26.74
C ARG A 234 -3.31 -13.53 27.73
N GLY A 235 -2.97 -13.09 28.95
CA GLY A 235 -2.53 -13.97 30.01
C GLY A 235 -3.54 -15.05 30.40
N ASP A 236 -4.86 -14.78 30.24
CA ASP A 236 -5.89 -15.77 30.57
C ASP A 236 -5.98 -16.86 29.50
N LEU A 237 -5.77 -16.52 28.23
CA LEU A 237 -5.62 -17.52 27.16
C LEU A 237 -4.39 -18.39 27.38
N ALA A 238 -3.24 -17.78 27.69
CA ALA A 238 -2.01 -18.52 27.98
C ALA A 238 -2.21 -19.47 29.16
N ARG A 239 -2.82 -18.98 30.23
CA ARG A 239 -3.12 -19.80 31.42
C ARG A 239 -4.05 -20.96 31.08
N ALA A 240 -5.12 -20.73 30.34
CA ALA A 240 -6.06 -21.76 29.94
C ALA A 240 -5.41 -22.89 29.12
N VAL A 241 -4.45 -22.57 28.25
CA VAL A 241 -3.68 -23.56 27.48
C VAL A 241 -2.78 -24.39 28.39
N VAL A 242 -2.02 -23.72 29.26
CA VAL A 242 -1.06 -24.40 30.19
C VAL A 242 -1.77 -25.26 31.21
N GLU A 243 -2.88 -24.76 31.80
CA GLU A 243 -3.68 -25.55 32.77
C GLU A 243 -4.35 -26.78 32.14
N ALA A 244 -4.64 -26.74 30.83
CA ALA A 244 -5.15 -27.89 30.10
C ALA A 244 -4.07 -28.95 29.79
N GLY A 245 -2.81 -28.72 30.18
CA GLY A 245 -1.69 -29.61 29.96
C GLY A 245 -1.08 -29.55 28.56
N TRP A 246 -1.36 -28.50 27.80
CA TRP A 246 -0.80 -28.25 26.47
C TRP A 246 0.36 -27.27 26.55
N ASP A 247 1.21 -27.26 25.53
CA ASP A 247 2.26 -26.26 25.36
C ASP A 247 1.80 -25.12 24.48
N LEU A 248 1.99 -23.88 24.97
CA LEU A 248 1.75 -22.67 24.22
C LEU A 248 3.01 -22.33 23.41
N ASN A 249 2.93 -22.44 22.09
CA ASN A 249 4.05 -22.16 21.20
C ASN A 249 4.08 -20.70 20.73
N GLU A 250 2.91 -20.14 20.41
CA GLU A 250 2.80 -18.76 19.98
C GLU A 250 1.53 -18.11 20.55
N LEU A 251 1.66 -16.85 20.98
CA LEU A 251 0.55 -15.99 21.39
C LEU A 251 0.83 -14.57 20.91
N ARG A 252 0.24 -14.18 19.80
CA ARG A 252 0.43 -12.84 19.24
C ARG A 252 -0.89 -12.19 18.83
N PRO A 253 -0.99 -10.85 18.88
CA PRO A 253 -2.13 -10.16 18.31
C PRO A 253 -2.18 -10.39 16.80
N THR A 254 -3.37 -10.64 16.29
CA THR A 254 -3.62 -10.63 14.85
C THR A 254 -4.00 -9.21 14.47
N ALA A 255 -3.23 -8.59 13.60
CA ALA A 255 -3.63 -7.33 12.99
C ALA A 255 -4.70 -7.64 11.92
N VAL A 256 -5.80 -6.90 11.94
CA VAL A 256 -6.75 -6.93 10.83
C VAL A 256 -6.04 -6.41 9.60
N SER A 257 -5.98 -7.19 8.54
CA SER A 257 -5.34 -6.78 7.28
C SER A 257 -6.18 -5.72 6.57
N LEU A 258 -5.54 -4.90 5.73
CA LEU A 258 -6.29 -3.98 4.86
C LEU A 258 -7.22 -4.74 3.90
N GLU A 259 -6.91 -5.99 3.55
CA GLU A 259 -7.77 -6.84 2.73
C GLU A 259 -9.10 -7.13 3.43
N GLU A 260 -9.06 -7.50 4.71
CA GLU A 260 -10.26 -7.73 5.50
C GLU A 260 -11.09 -6.45 5.66
N ILE A 261 -10.43 -5.31 5.91
CA ILE A 261 -11.06 -4.00 5.99
C ILE A 261 -11.72 -3.63 4.66
N PHE A 262 -11.01 -3.82 3.56
CA PHE A 262 -11.53 -3.56 2.22
C PHE A 262 -12.78 -4.40 1.93
N LEU A 263 -12.75 -5.70 2.23
CA LEU A 263 -13.90 -6.60 2.07
C LEU A 263 -15.09 -6.18 2.95
N GLN A 264 -14.85 -5.76 4.18
CA GLN A 264 -15.90 -5.25 5.07
C GLN A 264 -16.55 -3.96 4.54
N LEU A 265 -15.74 -3.05 3.99
CA LEU A 265 -16.21 -1.76 3.49
C LEU A 265 -16.84 -1.84 2.09
N THR A 266 -16.53 -2.87 1.31
CA THR A 266 -16.99 -3.03 -0.09
C THR A 266 -17.96 -4.18 -0.29
N GLY A 267 -18.18 -5.01 0.74
CA GLY A 267 -19.10 -6.16 0.70
C GLY A 267 -20.58 -5.75 0.61
N PRO A 268 -21.46 -6.68 0.17
CA PRO A 268 -22.87 -6.38 -0.11
C PRO A 268 -23.73 -6.01 1.11
N GLU A 269 -23.22 -6.13 2.34
CA GLU A 269 -23.99 -5.88 3.58
C GLU A 269 -23.81 -4.48 4.21
N THR A 270 -22.95 -3.62 3.68
CA THR A 270 -22.74 -2.28 4.25
C THR A 270 -23.56 -1.19 3.57
N ALA A 271 -24.86 -1.40 3.45
CA ALA A 271 -25.83 -0.34 3.19
C ALA A 271 -26.47 0.11 4.52
N ALA A 272 -25.72 0.79 5.41
CA ALA A 272 -26.23 1.53 6.58
C ALA A 272 -25.15 2.45 7.16
N PRO A 273 -25.49 3.50 7.91
CA PRO A 273 -26.22 4.72 7.55
C PRO A 273 -25.28 5.93 7.39
N LYS A 274 -25.79 6.93 6.69
CA LYS A 274 -25.18 8.24 6.47
C LYS A 274 -24.87 8.96 7.79
N GLU A 275 -23.59 9.04 8.17
CA GLU A 275 -23.13 10.14 9.02
C GLU A 275 -22.57 11.24 8.12
N HIS A 276 -23.27 12.38 8.14
CA HIS A 276 -22.80 13.61 7.53
C HIS A 276 -21.51 14.05 8.21
N VAL A 277 -20.39 13.92 7.51
CA VAL A 277 -19.18 14.62 7.90
C VAL A 277 -19.36 16.08 7.50
N THR A 278 -19.71 16.90 8.48
CA THR A 278 -19.64 18.36 8.38
C THR A 278 -18.16 18.74 8.30
N VAL A 279 -17.71 19.13 7.13
CA VAL A 279 -16.43 19.83 6.95
C VAL A 279 -16.62 21.22 7.56
N GLY A 280 -16.09 21.43 8.76
CA GLY A 280 -16.05 22.72 9.39
C GLY A 280 -15.15 23.66 8.60
N GLY A 281 -15.75 24.59 7.88
CA GLY A 281 -15.10 25.78 7.41
C GLY A 281 -14.76 26.65 8.62
N LYS A 282 -13.50 27.05 8.74
CA LYS A 282 -13.11 28.23 9.52
C LYS A 282 -12.75 29.32 8.53
N GLU A 283 -13.42 30.43 8.73
CA GLU A 283 -13.17 31.76 8.16
C GLU A 283 -11.73 32.21 8.30
#